data_8762521c7ecacdf1974bf7a6b9ab1579
#
_entry.id   8762521c7ecacdf1974bf7a6b9ab1579
#
_cell.length_a   1.000
_cell.length_b   1.000
_cell.length_c   1.000
_cell.angle_alpha   90.00
_cell.angle_beta   90.00
_cell.angle_gamma   90.00
#
_symmetry.space_group_name_H-M   'P 1'
#
loop_
_entity.id
_entity.type
_entity.pdbx_description
1 polymer ?
#
loop_
_entity_poly.entity_id
_entity_poly.type
_entity_poly.pdbx_seq_one_letter_code
_entity_poly.pdbx_strand_id
1 'polypeptide(L)'
;MTDSTLTTRQRLGTQLDYLDPTKFKFQMVKLPTVEFNTVAAQIPDVSLTEMVQPTRLQQLKLPGNDMTFGDLTITFLVDEDLENYRKVHDWMAALAQVDSDTKFQELLSTGQDRMPLSQSRGVQSEPGKEGSATPDGAIFSDAKLLTLTSRNIPKVEITFIDCYPKGLSAIELNQNATDVEYITAQVTFGYKYHEYSTPF
;
A
#
# COMPACT_ATOMS: atom_id res chain seq x y z
N MET A 1 12.84 32.81 -34.99
CA MET A 1 12.47 33.54 -33.76
C MET A 1 11.02 33.16 -33.44
N THR A 2 10.84 32.09 -32.66
CA THR A 2 9.52 31.67 -32.19
C THR A 2 9.32 32.28 -30.83
N ASP A 3 8.53 33.31 -30.78
CA ASP A 3 8.12 34.01 -29.58
C ASP A 3 7.18 33.11 -28.76
N SER A 4 7.71 32.45 -27.75
CA SER A 4 6.90 31.66 -26.83
C SER A 4 6.43 32.54 -25.69
N THR A 5 5.50 33.42 -25.93
CA THR A 5 4.70 34.08 -24.90
C THR A 5 3.69 33.08 -24.31
N LEU A 6 4.22 32.07 -23.58
CA LEU A 6 3.39 31.27 -22.73
C LEU A 6 2.81 32.18 -21.65
N THR A 7 1.49 32.30 -21.60
CA THR A 7 0.80 33.01 -20.53
C THR A 7 1.18 32.43 -19.18
N THR A 8 1.19 33.24 -18.13
CA THR A 8 1.50 32.81 -16.75
C THR A 8 0.71 31.55 -16.34
N ARG A 9 -0.51 31.42 -16.86
CA ARG A 9 -1.37 30.22 -16.66
C ARG A 9 -0.83 28.95 -17.31
N GLN A 10 -0.16 29.08 -18.46
CA GLN A 10 0.51 27.95 -19.15
C GLN A 10 1.84 27.58 -18.50
N ARG A 11 2.48 28.50 -17.80
CA ARG A 11 3.71 28.26 -17.03
C ARG A 11 3.44 27.59 -15.69
N LEU A 12 2.28 27.85 -15.07
CA LEU A 12 1.87 27.26 -13.80
C LEU A 12 1.27 25.84 -13.93
N GLY A 13 1.14 25.35 -15.17
CA GLY A 13 0.41 24.10 -15.43
C GLY A 13 -1.11 24.30 -15.38
N THR A 14 -1.82 23.40 -16.01
CA THR A 14 -3.29 23.49 -16.17
C THR A 14 -4.07 23.15 -14.90
N GLN A 15 -3.40 22.69 -13.84
CA GLN A 15 -4.04 22.24 -12.60
C GLN A 15 -3.53 23.07 -11.42
N LEU A 16 -4.44 23.89 -10.89
CA LEU A 16 -4.23 24.65 -9.66
C LEU A 16 -4.81 23.92 -8.43
N ASP A 17 -5.40 22.74 -8.64
CA ASP A 17 -5.98 21.95 -7.56
C ASP A 17 -4.90 21.09 -6.89
N TYR A 18 -4.67 21.35 -5.61
CA TYR A 18 -3.75 20.60 -4.78
C TYR A 18 -4.43 19.34 -4.25
N LEU A 19 -3.63 18.35 -3.87
CA LEU A 19 -4.12 17.13 -3.25
C LEU A 19 -4.69 17.44 -1.86
N ASP A 20 -5.95 17.04 -1.64
CA ASP A 20 -6.59 17.13 -0.33
C ASP A 20 -6.19 15.89 0.50
N PRO A 21 -5.58 16.07 1.68
CA PRO A 21 -5.13 14.96 2.52
C PRO A 21 -6.27 14.08 3.05
N THR A 22 -7.50 14.58 3.05
CA THR A 22 -8.69 13.83 3.49
C THR A 22 -9.34 13.01 2.38
N LYS A 23 -8.92 13.20 1.14
CA LYS A 23 -9.53 12.59 -0.05
C LYS A 23 -8.74 11.40 -0.56
N PHE A 24 -8.84 10.28 0.15
CA PHE A 24 -8.25 9.02 -0.27
C PHE A 24 -9.17 7.84 0.06
N LYS A 25 -8.93 6.72 -0.58
CA LYS A 25 -9.55 5.43 -0.30
C LYS A 25 -8.49 4.34 -0.36
N PHE A 26 -8.38 3.57 0.70
CA PHE A 26 -7.53 2.38 0.73
C PHE A 26 -8.35 1.14 0.40
N GLN A 27 -7.80 0.20 -0.34
CA GLN A 27 -8.42 -1.08 -0.69
C GLN A 27 -7.42 -2.20 -0.59
N MET A 28 -7.81 -3.28 0.08
CA MET A 28 -7.02 -4.50 0.19
C MET A 28 -7.94 -5.72 0.16
N VAL A 29 -7.70 -6.65 -0.75
CA VAL A 29 -8.58 -7.79 -0.97
C VAL A 29 -8.70 -8.65 0.28
N LYS A 30 -7.57 -8.90 0.96
CA LYS A 30 -7.52 -9.78 2.13
C LYS A 30 -8.13 -9.18 3.40
N LEU A 31 -8.17 -7.85 3.50
CA LEU A 31 -8.58 -7.13 4.70
C LEU A 31 -9.70 -6.10 4.41
N PRO A 32 -10.90 -6.54 3.97
CA PRO A 32 -11.98 -5.61 3.63
C PRO A 32 -12.47 -4.81 4.85
N THR A 33 -12.38 -5.34 6.05
CA THR A 33 -12.76 -4.65 7.28
C THR A 33 -11.81 -3.50 7.64
N VAL A 34 -10.52 -3.63 7.31
CA VAL A 34 -9.53 -2.54 7.46
C VAL A 34 -9.77 -1.46 6.42
N GLU A 35 -10.16 -1.82 5.20
CA GLU A 35 -10.51 -0.88 4.12
C GLU A 35 -11.57 0.14 4.57
N PHE A 36 -12.65 -0.32 5.17
CA PHE A 36 -13.75 0.54 5.60
C PHE A 36 -13.39 1.46 6.76
N ASN A 37 -12.51 1.02 7.65
CA ASN A 37 -12.16 1.71 8.89
C ASN A 37 -10.85 2.50 8.78
N THR A 38 -10.28 2.67 7.60
CA THR A 38 -9.03 3.39 7.40
C THR A 38 -9.18 4.88 7.66
N VAL A 39 -8.39 5.39 8.60
CA VAL A 39 -8.34 6.81 9.00
C VAL A 39 -7.19 7.54 8.33
N ALA A 40 -6.03 6.89 8.23
CA ALA A 40 -4.85 7.47 7.62
C ALA A 40 -4.06 6.43 6.82
N ALA A 41 -3.47 6.89 5.73
CA ALA A 41 -2.57 6.10 4.90
C ALA A 41 -1.34 6.94 4.56
N GLN A 42 -0.17 6.39 4.73
CA GLN A 42 1.08 7.04 4.38
C GLN A 42 1.61 6.46 3.06
N ILE A 43 1.81 7.32 2.07
CA ILE A 43 2.50 6.93 0.84
C ILE A 43 3.97 6.73 1.18
N PRO A 44 4.54 5.55 0.89
CA PRO A 44 5.93 5.25 1.24
C PRO A 44 6.93 6.15 0.52
N ASP A 45 8.06 6.38 1.17
CA ASP A 45 9.22 7.01 0.55
C ASP A 45 9.92 6.08 -0.44
N VAL A 46 10.62 6.70 -1.37
CA VAL A 46 11.40 6.00 -2.39
C VAL A 46 12.79 6.61 -2.41
N SER A 47 13.81 5.78 -2.33
CA SER A 47 15.20 6.21 -2.40
C SER A 47 15.97 5.48 -3.50
N LEU A 48 16.86 6.21 -4.16
CA LEU A 48 17.75 5.68 -5.17
C LEU A 48 19.17 5.64 -4.60
N THR A 49 19.85 4.53 -4.82
CA THR A 49 21.24 4.35 -4.38
C THR A 49 22.17 5.31 -5.13
N GLU A 50 23.14 5.89 -4.43
CA GLU A 50 24.21 6.69 -5.05
C GLU A 50 25.51 5.86 -5.19
N MET A 51 26.13 5.93 -6.34
CA MET A 51 27.50 5.44 -6.54
C MET A 51 28.48 6.61 -6.44
N VAL A 52 29.54 6.43 -5.67
CA VAL A 52 30.59 7.42 -5.55
C VAL A 52 31.81 6.96 -6.33
N GLN A 53 32.15 7.69 -7.37
CA GLN A 53 33.39 7.47 -8.12
C GLN A 53 34.51 8.39 -7.56
N PRO A 54 35.53 7.84 -6.92
CA PRO A 54 36.65 8.64 -6.44
C PRO A 54 37.47 9.15 -7.62
N THR A 55 37.63 10.46 -7.71
CA THR A 55 38.56 11.09 -8.64
C THR A 55 39.66 11.82 -7.86
N ARG A 56 40.79 12.15 -8.50
CA ARG A 56 41.95 12.79 -7.86
C ARG A 56 41.62 14.15 -7.22
N LEU A 57 40.61 14.85 -7.72
CA LEU A 57 40.27 16.21 -7.29
C LEU A 57 38.96 16.29 -6.51
N GLN A 58 38.01 15.40 -6.79
CA GLN A 58 36.67 15.45 -6.22
C GLN A 58 35.99 14.07 -6.29
N GLN A 59 35.15 13.77 -5.33
CA GLN A 59 34.25 12.63 -5.43
C GLN A 59 33.10 12.96 -6.39
N LEU A 60 32.93 12.17 -7.43
CA LEU A 60 31.82 12.30 -8.37
C LEU A 60 30.68 11.37 -7.93
N LYS A 61 29.52 11.96 -7.69
CA LYS A 61 28.31 11.22 -7.36
C LYS A 61 27.56 10.85 -8.63
N LEU A 62 27.28 9.58 -8.82
CA LEU A 62 26.53 9.04 -9.94
C LEU A 62 25.26 8.36 -9.42
N PRO A 63 24.13 8.38 -10.16
CA PRO A 63 22.96 7.62 -9.79
C PRO A 63 23.26 6.13 -9.84
N GLY A 64 22.85 5.40 -8.82
CA GLY A 64 22.92 3.94 -8.79
C GLY A 64 21.74 3.31 -9.54
N ASN A 65 21.75 1.99 -9.62
CA ASN A 65 20.73 1.21 -10.33
C ASN A 65 19.70 0.53 -9.39
N ASP A 66 19.83 0.78 -8.08
CA ASP A 66 18.99 0.14 -7.08
C ASP A 66 18.03 1.15 -6.44
N MET A 67 16.75 0.79 -6.43
CA MET A 67 15.66 1.60 -5.85
C MET A 67 15.11 0.89 -4.62
N THR A 68 15.11 1.59 -3.50
CA THR A 68 14.57 1.09 -2.24
C THR A 68 13.24 1.76 -1.93
N PHE A 69 12.25 0.95 -1.54
CA PHE A 69 10.92 1.38 -1.15
C PHE A 69 10.76 1.31 0.37
N GLY A 70 10.19 2.34 0.96
CA GLY A 70 9.80 2.33 2.36
C GLY A 70 8.56 1.47 2.61
N ASP A 71 8.18 1.31 3.85
CA ASP A 71 7.03 0.49 4.24
C ASP A 71 5.72 1.28 4.09
N LEU A 72 4.65 0.57 3.69
CA LEU A 72 3.30 1.14 3.65
C LEU A 72 2.67 1.09 5.03
N THR A 73 2.31 2.25 5.56
CA THR A 73 1.70 2.38 6.88
C THR A 73 0.25 2.82 6.77
N ILE A 74 -0.65 2.05 7.39
CA ILE A 74 -2.10 2.30 7.40
C ILE A 74 -2.57 2.37 8.85
N THR A 75 -3.32 3.43 9.17
CA THR A 75 -3.98 3.57 10.47
C THR A 75 -5.48 3.37 10.28
N PHE A 76 -6.08 2.54 11.12
CA PHE A 76 -7.50 2.21 11.08
C PHE A 76 -8.14 2.26 12.47
N LEU A 77 -9.45 2.51 12.48
CA LEU A 77 -10.26 2.41 13.70
C LEU A 77 -10.44 0.94 14.05
N VAL A 78 -10.30 0.64 15.32
CA VAL A 78 -10.49 -0.73 15.84
C VAL A 78 -11.96 -0.93 16.16
N ASP A 79 -12.52 -2.04 15.65
CA ASP A 79 -13.91 -2.41 15.92
C ASP A 79 -14.09 -2.87 17.37
N GLU A 80 -15.30 -2.75 17.92
CA GLU A 80 -15.62 -3.17 19.28
C GLU A 80 -15.34 -4.68 19.50
N ASP A 81 -15.57 -5.50 18.48
CA ASP A 81 -15.31 -6.94 18.51
C ASP A 81 -13.84 -7.31 18.18
N LEU A 82 -12.97 -6.31 17.95
CA LEU A 82 -11.57 -6.47 17.53
C LEU A 82 -11.40 -7.32 16.24
N GLU A 83 -12.45 -7.45 15.43
CA GLU A 83 -12.43 -8.34 14.26
C GLU A 83 -11.37 -7.93 13.24
N ASN A 84 -11.28 -6.63 12.94
CA ASN A 84 -10.31 -6.09 11.99
C ASN A 84 -8.85 -6.25 12.48
N TYR A 85 -8.61 -6.01 13.76
CA TYR A 85 -7.30 -6.18 14.39
C TYR A 85 -6.88 -7.66 14.41
N ARG A 86 -7.82 -8.55 14.78
CA ARG A 86 -7.58 -9.99 14.86
C ARG A 86 -7.29 -10.60 13.48
N LYS A 87 -7.96 -10.16 12.42
CA LYS A 87 -7.68 -10.63 11.06
C LYS A 87 -6.24 -10.32 10.62
N VAL A 88 -5.72 -9.12 10.94
CA VAL A 88 -4.33 -8.79 10.67
C VAL A 88 -3.37 -9.67 11.48
N HIS A 89 -3.67 -9.83 12.78
CA HIS A 89 -2.89 -10.70 13.67
C HIS A 89 -2.87 -12.16 13.20
N ASP A 90 -4.03 -12.70 12.83
CA ASP A 90 -4.16 -14.10 12.35
C ASP A 90 -3.37 -14.30 11.05
N TRP A 91 -3.37 -13.32 10.16
CA TRP A 91 -2.54 -13.37 8.95
C TRP A 91 -1.04 -13.39 9.31
N MET A 92 -0.59 -12.53 10.22
CA MET A 92 0.80 -12.54 10.70
C MET A 92 1.17 -13.86 11.38
N ALA A 93 0.28 -14.39 12.24
CA ALA A 93 0.50 -15.65 12.93
C ALA A 93 0.55 -16.85 11.97
N ALA A 94 -0.26 -16.83 10.92
CA ALA A 94 -0.24 -17.85 9.87
C ALA A 94 1.07 -17.82 9.08
N LEU A 95 1.58 -16.63 8.74
CA LEU A 95 2.86 -16.47 8.04
C LEU A 95 4.05 -16.94 8.90
N ALA A 96 4.00 -16.66 10.20
CA ALA A 96 5.05 -17.02 11.14
C ALA A 96 4.94 -18.47 11.67
N GLN A 97 3.86 -19.18 11.33
CA GLN A 97 3.58 -20.56 11.80
C GLN A 97 3.71 -20.72 13.32
N VAL A 98 3.26 -19.71 14.07
CA VAL A 98 3.47 -19.64 15.54
C VAL A 98 2.77 -20.77 16.29
N ASP A 99 1.61 -21.20 15.80
CA ASP A 99 0.73 -22.10 16.56
C ASP A 99 0.64 -23.51 15.94
N SER A 100 0.53 -23.61 14.63
CA SER A 100 0.50 -24.88 13.90
C SER A 100 0.54 -24.67 12.39
N ASP A 101 0.93 -25.71 11.66
CA ASP A 101 0.79 -25.78 10.20
C ASP A 101 -0.66 -25.61 9.73
N THR A 102 -1.65 -25.82 10.60
CA THR A 102 -3.08 -25.76 10.26
C THR A 102 -3.47 -24.37 9.78
N LYS A 103 -3.09 -23.30 10.49
CA LYS A 103 -3.38 -21.93 10.10
C LYS A 103 -2.70 -21.54 8.77
N PHE A 104 -1.50 -22.05 8.56
CA PHE A 104 -0.82 -21.83 7.28
C PHE A 104 -1.51 -22.58 6.13
N GLN A 105 -1.97 -23.80 6.36
CA GLN A 105 -2.75 -24.57 5.38
C GLN A 105 -4.11 -23.90 5.10
N GLU A 106 -4.77 -23.35 6.10
CA GLU A 106 -5.99 -22.56 5.92
C GLU A 106 -5.72 -21.32 5.06
N LEU A 107 -4.60 -20.61 5.32
CA LEU A 107 -4.17 -19.47 4.52
C LEU A 107 -3.97 -19.87 3.06
N LEU A 108 -3.30 -21.00 2.80
CA LEU A 108 -3.08 -21.52 1.45
C LEU A 108 -4.37 -21.93 0.74
N SER A 109 -5.38 -22.36 1.49
CA SER A 109 -6.68 -22.79 0.93
C SER A 109 -7.61 -21.65 0.59
N THR A 110 -7.36 -20.43 1.08
CA THR A 110 -8.27 -19.26 0.95
C THR A 110 -8.34 -18.71 -0.47
N GLY A 111 -7.46 -19.10 -1.39
CA GLY A 111 -7.49 -18.70 -2.81
C GLY A 111 -6.62 -17.49 -3.14
N GLN A 112 -6.89 -16.87 -4.29
CA GLN A 112 -6.12 -15.73 -4.78
C GLN A 112 -6.60 -14.42 -4.19
N ASP A 113 -5.81 -13.83 -3.31
CA ASP A 113 -6.06 -12.50 -2.72
C ASP A 113 -5.45 -11.38 -3.57
N ARG A 114 -5.61 -11.48 -4.90
CA ARG A 114 -5.02 -10.54 -5.85
C ARG A 114 -6.05 -9.63 -6.48
N MET A 115 -5.69 -8.36 -6.64
CA MET A 115 -6.48 -7.44 -7.45
C MET A 115 -6.40 -7.80 -8.93
N PRO A 116 -7.49 -7.62 -9.71
CA PRO A 116 -7.41 -7.76 -11.15
C PRO A 116 -6.34 -6.84 -11.70
N LEU A 117 -5.38 -7.40 -12.42
CA LEU A 117 -4.34 -6.61 -13.08
C LEU A 117 -4.94 -5.87 -14.28
N SER A 118 -4.46 -4.63 -14.52
CA SER A 118 -4.80 -3.91 -15.73
C SER A 118 -4.29 -4.68 -16.95
N GLN A 119 -5.01 -4.60 -18.08
CA GLN A 119 -4.69 -5.34 -19.32
C GLN A 119 -3.27 -5.09 -19.85
N SER A 120 -2.62 -3.99 -19.45
CA SER A 120 -1.27 -3.64 -19.88
C SER A 120 -0.18 -4.55 -19.29
N ARG A 121 -0.47 -5.37 -18.30
CA ARG A 121 0.54 -6.15 -17.59
C ARG A 121 0.82 -7.53 -18.14
N GLY A 122 0.03 -8.03 -19.06
CA GLY A 122 0.29 -9.32 -19.72
C GLY A 122 0.34 -10.55 -18.79
N VAL A 123 0.19 -10.37 -17.50
CA VAL A 123 0.04 -11.46 -16.54
C VAL A 123 -1.42 -11.85 -16.52
N GLN A 124 -1.80 -12.52 -17.54
CA GLN A 124 -3.07 -13.22 -17.54
C GLN A 124 -2.91 -14.40 -16.58
N SER A 125 -3.84 -14.52 -15.64
CA SER A 125 -4.15 -15.83 -15.10
C SER A 125 -4.40 -16.73 -16.31
N GLU A 126 -3.48 -17.66 -16.57
CA GLU A 126 -3.66 -18.64 -17.65
C GLU A 126 -4.99 -19.33 -17.44
N PRO A 127 -5.88 -19.34 -18.45
CA PRO A 127 -7.14 -20.08 -18.38
C PRO A 127 -6.79 -21.54 -18.10
N GLY A 128 -7.24 -22.08 -16.99
CA GLY A 128 -6.95 -23.45 -16.56
C GLY A 128 -6.08 -23.59 -15.32
N LYS A 129 -5.53 -22.53 -14.78
CA LYS A 129 -4.90 -22.49 -13.45
C LYS A 129 -5.80 -21.93 -12.36
N GLU A 130 -7.09 -21.81 -12.64
CA GLU A 130 -8.10 -21.57 -11.62
C GLU A 130 -8.10 -22.76 -10.67
N GLY A 131 -7.53 -22.57 -9.48
CA GLY A 131 -7.43 -23.60 -8.45
C GLY A 131 -6.04 -24.15 -8.17
N SER A 132 -5.01 -23.77 -8.91
CA SER A 132 -3.65 -23.96 -8.44
C SER A 132 -3.34 -22.83 -7.46
N ALA A 133 -3.61 -23.07 -6.17
CA ALA A 133 -3.10 -22.25 -5.10
C ALA A 133 -1.57 -22.34 -5.15
N THR A 134 -0.94 -21.50 -5.98
CA THR A 134 0.49 -21.29 -5.83
C THR A 134 0.67 -20.74 -4.42
N PRO A 135 1.56 -21.28 -3.60
CA PRO A 135 1.79 -20.82 -2.23
C PRO A 135 1.93 -19.31 -2.16
N ASP A 136 2.55 -18.70 -3.16
CA ASP A 136 2.75 -17.25 -3.27
C ASP A 136 1.43 -16.45 -3.36
N GLY A 137 0.38 -16.99 -3.97
CA GLY A 137 -0.91 -16.31 -4.13
C GLY A 137 -1.68 -16.13 -2.82
N ALA A 138 -1.51 -17.04 -1.88
CA ALA A 138 -2.20 -16.99 -0.59
C ALA A 138 -1.40 -16.25 0.50
N ILE A 139 -0.07 -16.23 0.38
CA ILE A 139 0.84 -15.56 1.32
C ILE A 139 0.74 -14.05 1.18
N PHE A 140 0.69 -13.55 -0.06
CA PHE A 140 0.68 -12.14 -0.38
C PHE A 140 -0.73 -11.66 -0.77
N SER A 141 -0.97 -10.37 -0.62
CA SER A 141 -2.16 -9.69 -1.12
C SER A 141 -1.74 -8.43 -1.88
N ASP A 142 -2.59 -7.95 -2.77
CA ASP A 142 -2.37 -6.66 -3.40
C ASP A 142 -3.21 -5.58 -2.71
N ALA A 143 -2.65 -4.38 -2.60
CA ALA A 143 -3.34 -3.24 -2.05
C ALA A 143 -3.38 -2.08 -3.06
N LYS A 144 -4.41 -1.25 -2.97
CA LYS A 144 -4.59 -0.05 -3.76
C LYS A 144 -4.86 1.15 -2.87
N LEU A 145 -4.20 2.25 -3.15
CA LEU A 145 -4.46 3.53 -2.56
C LEU A 145 -4.94 4.48 -3.66
N LEU A 146 -6.20 4.89 -3.56
CA LEU A 146 -6.83 5.81 -4.50
C LEU A 146 -6.80 7.21 -3.93
N THR A 147 -6.27 8.17 -4.68
CA THR A 147 -6.42 9.59 -4.35
C THR A 147 -7.61 10.15 -5.10
N LEU A 148 -8.43 10.89 -4.38
CA LEU A 148 -9.66 11.47 -4.92
C LEU A 148 -9.51 12.97 -5.14
N THR A 149 -10.20 13.47 -6.14
CA THR A 149 -10.34 14.93 -6.35
C THR A 149 -11.27 15.52 -5.30
N SER A 150 -11.33 16.86 -5.23
CA SER A 150 -12.31 17.60 -4.41
C SER A 150 -13.76 17.18 -4.65
N ARG A 151 -14.05 16.59 -5.81
CA ARG A 151 -15.37 16.05 -6.19
C ARG A 151 -15.55 14.56 -5.93
N ASN A 152 -14.63 13.94 -5.17
CA ASN A 152 -14.61 12.50 -4.86
C ASN A 152 -14.46 11.58 -6.10
N ILE A 153 -13.83 12.07 -7.17
CA ILE A 153 -13.55 11.27 -8.36
C ILE A 153 -12.13 10.72 -8.23
N PRO A 154 -11.91 9.42 -8.41
CA PRO A 154 -10.57 8.83 -8.41
C PRO A 154 -9.70 9.45 -9.50
N LYS A 155 -8.50 9.92 -9.14
CA LYS A 155 -7.59 10.57 -10.07
C LYS A 155 -6.29 9.80 -10.26
N VAL A 156 -5.71 9.34 -9.18
CA VAL A 156 -4.50 8.54 -9.18
C VAL A 156 -4.73 7.29 -8.37
N GLU A 157 -4.33 6.18 -8.91
CA GLU A 157 -4.32 4.88 -8.27
C GLU A 157 -2.87 4.46 -8.05
N ILE A 158 -2.54 4.13 -6.81
CA ILE A 158 -1.25 3.57 -6.42
C ILE A 158 -1.50 2.11 -6.09
N THR A 159 -0.95 1.21 -6.89
CA THR A 159 -1.07 -0.23 -6.67
C THR A 159 0.19 -0.76 -6.03
N PHE A 160 0.05 -1.38 -4.87
CA PHE A 160 1.13 -2.05 -4.15
C PHE A 160 1.03 -3.55 -4.40
N ILE A 161 2.14 -4.16 -4.77
CA ILE A 161 2.18 -5.54 -5.22
C ILE A 161 2.93 -6.38 -4.20
N ASP A 162 2.39 -7.59 -3.97
CA ASP A 162 2.95 -8.56 -3.03
C ASP A 162 3.05 -8.01 -1.61
N CYS A 163 1.94 -7.41 -1.11
CA CYS A 163 1.87 -6.89 0.25
C CYS A 163 1.76 -8.01 1.27
N TYR A 164 2.46 -7.84 2.38
CA TYR A 164 2.37 -8.70 3.56
C TYR A 164 2.53 -7.86 4.83
N PRO A 165 1.89 -8.21 5.95
CA PRO A 165 2.00 -7.45 7.18
C PRO A 165 3.37 -7.68 7.84
N LYS A 166 4.06 -6.60 8.18
CA LYS A 166 5.35 -6.60 8.90
C LYS A 166 5.19 -6.32 10.36
N GLY A 167 4.27 -5.43 10.70
CA GLY A 167 4.07 -4.98 12.07
C GLY A 167 2.64 -4.53 12.33
N LEU A 168 2.19 -4.75 13.53
CA LEU A 168 0.90 -4.33 14.05
C LEU A 168 1.13 -3.60 15.38
N SER A 169 0.59 -2.39 15.54
CA SER A 169 0.76 -1.61 16.75
C SER A 169 0.03 -2.25 17.94
N ALA A 170 0.52 -1.97 19.14
CA ALA A 170 -0.21 -2.29 20.35
C ALA A 170 -1.49 -1.43 20.48
N ILE A 171 -2.48 -1.96 21.16
CA ILE A 171 -3.70 -1.27 21.59
C ILE A 171 -3.57 -0.99 23.08
N GLU A 172 -3.73 0.27 23.48
CA GLU A 172 -3.73 0.65 24.88
C GLU A 172 -5.17 0.78 25.38
N LEU A 173 -5.52 0.04 26.42
CA LEU A 173 -6.80 0.10 27.11
C LEU A 173 -6.60 0.71 28.48
N ASN A 174 -7.22 1.87 28.73
CA ASN A 174 -7.08 2.59 29.98
C ASN A 174 -8.45 2.94 30.58
N GLN A 175 -8.74 2.42 31.76
CA GLN A 175 -10.01 2.69 32.46
C GLN A 175 -10.09 4.09 33.04
N ASN A 176 -8.97 4.81 33.18
CA ASN A 176 -8.92 6.15 33.75
C ASN A 176 -9.04 7.26 32.69
N ALA A 177 -9.31 6.91 31.45
CA ALA A 177 -9.52 7.88 30.37
C ALA A 177 -10.78 8.71 30.67
N THR A 178 -10.64 10.04 30.70
CA THR A 178 -11.73 10.98 30.94
C THR A 178 -12.52 11.30 29.69
N ASP A 179 -11.89 11.16 28.51
CA ASP A 179 -12.51 11.37 27.20
C ASP A 179 -12.62 10.05 26.43
N VAL A 180 -13.75 9.85 25.77
CA VAL A 180 -13.98 8.68 24.92
C VAL A 180 -13.40 8.98 23.54
N GLU A 181 -12.16 8.60 23.33
CA GLU A 181 -11.54 8.58 21.99
C GLU A 181 -11.65 7.18 21.38
N TYR A 182 -11.92 7.15 20.07
CA TYR A 182 -11.93 5.89 19.36
C TYR A 182 -10.51 5.33 19.25
N ILE A 183 -10.38 4.04 19.54
CA ILE A 183 -9.09 3.35 19.49
C ILE A 183 -8.68 3.16 18.04
N THR A 184 -7.46 3.58 17.74
CA THR A 184 -6.82 3.37 16.43
C THR A 184 -5.67 2.38 16.55
N ALA A 185 -5.50 1.54 15.53
CA ALA A 185 -4.35 0.69 15.37
C ALA A 185 -3.62 1.02 14.08
N GLN A 186 -2.33 0.76 14.06
CA GLN A 186 -1.48 0.97 12.91
C GLN A 186 -0.93 -0.36 12.43
N VAL A 187 -1.04 -0.61 11.14
CA VAL A 187 -0.43 -1.75 10.48
C VAL A 187 0.62 -1.28 9.48
N THR A 188 1.76 -1.94 9.50
CA THR A 188 2.86 -1.70 8.56
C THR A 188 2.96 -2.87 7.61
N PHE A 189 2.87 -2.59 6.31
CA PHE A 189 2.99 -3.59 5.26
C PHE A 189 4.33 -3.45 4.55
N GLY A 190 5.02 -4.58 4.35
CA GLY A 190 6.05 -4.72 3.35
C GLY A 190 5.42 -5.05 1.99
N TYR A 191 6.03 -4.62 0.92
CA TYR A 191 5.60 -4.91 -0.45
C TYR A 191 6.81 -4.95 -1.38
N LYS A 192 6.64 -5.50 -2.57
CA LYS A 192 7.74 -5.67 -3.52
C LYS A 192 8.05 -4.37 -4.28
N TYR A 193 7.04 -3.74 -4.82
CA TYR A 193 7.10 -2.45 -5.49
C TYR A 193 5.70 -1.85 -5.63
N HIS A 194 5.63 -0.56 -5.95
CA HIS A 194 4.36 0.09 -6.23
C HIS A 194 4.38 0.80 -7.58
N GLU A 195 3.22 0.94 -8.18
CA GLU A 195 3.02 1.59 -9.46
C GLU A 195 1.93 2.65 -9.36
N TYR A 196 2.12 3.72 -10.12
CA TYR A 196 1.13 4.77 -10.28
C TYR A 196 0.38 4.57 -11.59
N SER A 197 -0.95 4.59 -11.53
CA SER A 197 -1.82 4.58 -12.69
C SER A 197 -2.87 5.67 -12.59
N THR A 198 -3.35 6.13 -13.74
CA THR A 198 -4.50 7.03 -13.83
C THR A 198 -5.68 6.17 -14.27
N PRO A 199 -6.69 5.96 -13.42
CA PRO A 199 -7.80 5.05 -13.73
C PRO A 199 -8.70 5.52 -14.88
N PHE A 200 -8.58 6.78 -15.31
CA PHE A 200 -9.38 7.38 -16.42
C PHE A 200 -8.60 8.43 -17.20
#